data_382e85c5cf49a51845cd0130b76a98d6
#
_entry.id   382e85c5cf49a51845cd0130b76a98d6
#
_cell.length_a   1.000
_cell.length_b   1.000
_cell.length_c   1.000
_cell.angle_alpha   90.00
_cell.angle_beta   90.00
_cell.angle_gamma   90.00
#
_symmetry.space_group_name_H-M   'P 1'
#
loop_
_entity.id
_entity.type
_entity.pdbx_description
1 polymer ?
#
loop_
_entity_poly.entity_id
_entity_poly.type
_entity_poly.pdbx_seq_one_letter_code
_entity_poly.pdbx_strand_id
1 'polypeptide(L)'
;MEHGETKKILIVDDEKDTVEMITTLLELEGYQVFSVPSGTEAMRFLEMKSHGAPESETPVDLILLDILLGDEDGRDICRKVKEDEEMRFIPIIMLTVRSSLRDKINSLNIGADDYLTKPFINEELLAKVRVMLRIKDLHDELKREKDKNILLSQALEKRYSFGNILGKNRRMQEIYELISDISNTDSTTLIQGESGTGKELIARAIHFSSHRKAKPFIVANCSAYSQNLLESELFGHEKGSFTGAIRRKIGRFELAHGGTIFLDEIGEVSPPTQILLLRVLQDHRFERVGGEETLEVDVRVIAATNKNLMEEMKKGTFREDLYYRLNVIPIFVPPLRERRDDIPLLASHFLQKFRHEKGKEVTSISPEVMEILLDHSWPGNVRELENVIEHAAIIAKKDKILPKDLPQYLLHKPLLNQHLGSLQDYERSLILKTLEETNWNKHQASKRLRINRSTLYGKMRRYGLIKSQI
;
A
#
# COMPACT_ATOMS: atom_id res chain seq x y z
N MET A 1 -17.15 -11.42 26.38
CA MET A 1 -16.21 -11.04 27.46
C MET A 1 -14.85 -11.50 26.95
N GLU A 2 -14.09 -10.58 26.38
CA GLU A 2 -12.71 -10.86 25.95
C GLU A 2 -11.87 -11.04 27.21
N HIS A 3 -11.07 -12.09 27.24
CA HIS A 3 -10.09 -12.33 28.29
C HIS A 3 -9.00 -11.24 28.21
N GLY A 4 -9.24 -10.09 28.86
CA GLY A 4 -8.21 -9.09 29.08
C GLY A 4 -7.16 -9.65 30.02
N GLU A 5 -5.87 -9.48 29.70
CA GLU A 5 -4.76 -9.82 30.57
C GLU A 5 -4.97 -9.16 31.93
N THR A 6 -4.81 -9.93 33.02
CA THR A 6 -4.94 -9.43 34.39
C THR A 6 -3.90 -8.35 34.64
N LYS A 7 -4.34 -7.13 35.00
CA LYS A 7 -3.45 -5.98 35.25
C LYS A 7 -2.59 -6.17 36.48
N LYS A 8 -1.32 -5.82 36.38
CA LYS A 8 -0.28 -6.03 37.40
C LYS A 8 0.04 -4.69 38.09
N ILE A 9 -0.13 -4.62 39.39
CA ILE A 9 0.11 -3.43 40.20
C ILE A 9 1.23 -3.69 41.19
N LEU A 10 2.24 -2.82 41.23
CA LEU A 10 3.32 -2.88 42.23
C LEU A 10 3.04 -1.85 43.33
N ILE A 11 3.02 -2.31 44.59
CA ILE A 11 2.94 -1.46 45.79
C ILE A 11 4.35 -1.38 46.38
N VAL A 12 4.81 -0.17 46.61
CA VAL A 12 6.08 0.11 47.29
C VAL A 12 5.79 0.94 48.55
N ASP A 13 5.78 0.26 49.66
CA ASP A 13 5.44 0.86 50.97
C ASP A 13 6.04 -0.01 52.10
N ASP A 14 6.65 0.57 53.13
CA ASP A 14 7.24 -0.15 54.22
C ASP A 14 6.24 -0.45 55.36
N GLU A 15 5.04 0.17 55.34
CA GLU A 15 3.98 -0.05 56.32
C GLU A 15 3.12 -1.24 55.97
N LYS A 16 3.32 -2.35 56.67
CA LYS A 16 2.64 -3.66 56.38
C LYS A 16 1.11 -3.56 56.38
N ASP A 17 0.54 -2.81 57.31
CA ASP A 17 -0.93 -2.68 57.44
C ASP A 17 -1.53 -1.98 56.22
N THR A 18 -0.87 -0.94 55.71
CA THR A 18 -1.27 -0.22 54.49
C THR A 18 -1.12 -1.11 53.30
N VAL A 19 -0.02 -1.86 53.15
CA VAL A 19 0.18 -2.80 52.03
C VAL A 19 -0.90 -3.89 52.01
N GLU A 20 -1.21 -4.53 53.17
CA GLU A 20 -2.22 -5.58 53.29
C GLU A 20 -3.62 -5.06 52.91
N MET A 21 -3.99 -3.85 53.39
CA MET A 21 -5.26 -3.21 53.04
C MET A 21 -5.37 -2.93 51.56
N ILE A 22 -4.35 -2.30 50.94
CA ILE A 22 -4.37 -1.95 49.52
C ILE A 22 -4.39 -3.24 48.66
N THR A 23 -3.57 -4.25 49.02
CA THR A 23 -3.52 -5.54 48.33
C THR A 23 -4.89 -6.19 48.30
N THR A 24 -5.53 -6.34 49.46
CA THR A 24 -6.85 -6.95 49.57
C THR A 24 -7.88 -6.23 48.70
N LEU A 25 -7.85 -4.90 48.74
CA LEU A 25 -8.77 -4.08 47.95
C LEU A 25 -8.60 -4.26 46.44
N LEU A 26 -7.35 -4.27 45.96
CA LEU A 26 -7.04 -4.39 44.54
C LEU A 26 -7.27 -5.84 44.02
N GLU A 27 -6.97 -6.85 44.81
CA GLU A 27 -7.23 -8.25 44.46
C GLU A 27 -8.72 -8.54 44.36
N LEU A 28 -9.56 -7.93 45.21
CA LEU A 28 -11.03 -8.01 45.10
C LEU A 28 -11.57 -7.42 43.76
N GLU A 29 -10.87 -6.43 43.21
CA GLU A 29 -11.20 -5.85 41.89
C GLU A 29 -10.60 -6.66 40.72
N GLY A 30 -9.88 -7.76 41.01
CA GLY A 30 -9.31 -8.67 40.00
C GLY A 30 -7.93 -8.28 39.49
N TYR A 31 -7.22 -7.38 40.14
CA TYR A 31 -5.83 -7.03 39.81
C TYR A 31 -4.84 -8.03 40.40
N GLN A 32 -3.73 -8.24 39.73
CA GLN A 32 -2.59 -8.97 40.29
C GLN A 32 -1.66 -7.99 41.02
N VAL A 33 -1.46 -8.19 42.31
CA VAL A 33 -0.69 -7.26 43.14
C VAL A 33 0.64 -7.85 43.55
N PHE A 34 1.67 -7.05 43.43
CA PHE A 34 3.00 -7.30 43.97
C PHE A 34 3.34 -6.23 45.00
N SER A 35 4.03 -6.58 46.08
CA SER A 35 4.44 -5.59 47.08
C SER A 35 5.90 -5.76 47.45
N VAL A 36 6.58 -4.64 47.64
CA VAL A 36 7.97 -4.56 48.12
C VAL A 36 8.10 -3.48 49.17
N PRO A 37 8.94 -3.64 50.20
CA PRO A 37 9.04 -2.72 51.33
C PRO A 37 9.99 -1.54 51.09
N SER A 38 10.74 -1.50 49.99
CA SER A 38 11.76 -0.46 49.74
C SER A 38 11.91 -0.11 48.29
N GLY A 39 12.41 1.07 48.00
CA GLY A 39 12.70 1.54 46.66
C GLY A 39 13.79 0.72 45.98
N THR A 40 14.80 0.30 46.71
CA THR A 40 15.85 -0.58 46.19
C THR A 40 15.30 -1.92 45.71
N GLU A 41 14.36 -2.54 46.43
CA GLU A 41 13.69 -3.77 46.01
C GLU A 41 12.75 -3.53 44.84
N ALA A 42 12.09 -2.38 44.82
CA ALA A 42 11.24 -1.99 43.67
C ALA A 42 12.05 -1.93 42.35
N MET A 43 13.18 -1.25 42.35
CA MET A 43 14.07 -1.18 41.20
C MET A 43 14.56 -2.57 40.77
N ARG A 44 15.01 -3.41 41.69
CA ARG A 44 15.38 -4.82 41.37
C ARG A 44 14.22 -5.59 40.74
N PHE A 45 13.04 -5.46 41.30
CA PHE A 45 11.85 -6.15 40.76
C PHE A 45 11.53 -5.70 39.33
N LEU A 46 11.64 -4.41 39.02
CA LEU A 46 11.43 -3.86 37.71
C LEU A 46 12.51 -4.31 36.71
N GLU A 47 13.79 -4.29 37.11
CA GLU A 47 14.93 -4.69 36.28
C GLU A 47 14.99 -6.20 36.00
N MET A 48 14.72 -7.06 37.01
CA MET A 48 14.78 -8.51 36.85
C MET A 48 13.77 -9.06 35.84
N LYS A 49 12.64 -8.41 35.64
CA LYS A 49 11.61 -8.80 34.66
C LYS A 49 11.83 -8.21 33.25
N SER A 50 12.63 -7.14 33.12
CA SER A 50 12.99 -6.61 31.80
C SER A 50 13.97 -7.48 31.02
N HIS A 51 14.82 -8.27 31.71
CA HIS A 51 15.90 -9.03 31.09
C HIS A 51 15.56 -10.51 30.70
N GLY A 52 14.31 -10.96 30.92
CA GLY A 52 13.96 -12.38 30.70
C GLY A 52 12.61 -12.66 30.07
N ALA A 53 11.78 -11.63 29.85
CA ALA A 53 10.47 -11.75 29.20
C ALA A 53 10.56 -11.38 27.70
N PRO A 54 9.67 -11.90 26.81
CA PRO A 54 9.59 -11.41 25.45
C PRO A 54 9.32 -9.90 25.47
N GLU A 55 9.95 -9.16 24.53
CA GLU A 55 10.04 -7.67 24.44
C GLU A 55 8.71 -6.89 24.54
N SER A 56 7.58 -7.55 24.74
CA SER A 56 6.24 -6.96 24.78
C SER A 56 5.59 -6.87 26.16
N GLU A 57 6.17 -7.43 27.23
CA GLU A 57 5.51 -7.45 28.54
C GLU A 57 6.25 -6.55 29.55
N THR A 58 5.67 -5.35 29.81
CA THR A 58 6.05 -4.57 30.98
C THR A 58 5.80 -5.40 32.25
N PRO A 59 6.72 -5.39 33.25
CA PRO A 59 6.59 -6.19 34.46
C PRO A 59 5.37 -5.78 35.29
N VAL A 60 4.94 -4.52 35.21
CA VAL A 60 3.79 -3.95 35.92
C VAL A 60 3.08 -2.90 35.07
N ASP A 61 1.78 -2.74 35.30
CA ASP A 61 0.93 -1.75 34.61
C ASP A 61 0.79 -0.43 35.41
N LEU A 62 1.05 -0.48 36.72
CA LEU A 62 0.93 0.68 37.62
C LEU A 62 1.80 0.49 38.85
N ILE A 63 2.40 1.57 39.37
CA ILE A 63 3.12 1.61 40.63
C ILE A 63 2.38 2.52 41.61
N LEU A 64 2.09 1.98 42.81
CA LEU A 64 1.69 2.76 43.99
C LEU A 64 2.92 2.92 44.86
N LEU A 65 3.41 4.13 45.05
CA LEU A 65 4.71 4.39 45.65
C LEU A 65 4.58 5.35 46.83
N ASP A 66 4.93 4.90 48.04
CA ASP A 66 5.01 5.78 49.18
C ASP A 66 6.20 6.78 49.03
N ILE A 67 5.99 7.97 49.48
CA ILE A 67 7.04 8.99 49.53
C ILE A 67 8.08 8.67 50.62
N LEU A 68 7.65 8.14 51.74
CA LEU A 68 8.52 7.81 52.89
C LEU A 68 8.69 6.31 52.99
N LEU A 69 9.85 5.82 52.62
CA LEU A 69 10.19 4.38 52.59
C LEU A 69 11.36 4.11 53.57
N GLY A 70 11.08 4.18 54.88
CA GLY A 70 12.14 4.10 55.89
C GLY A 70 13.15 5.22 55.69
N ASP A 71 14.39 4.89 55.32
CA ASP A 71 15.47 5.86 55.05
C ASP A 71 15.55 6.31 53.60
N GLU A 72 14.71 5.77 52.69
CA GLU A 72 14.68 6.13 51.25
C GLU A 72 13.55 7.14 50.95
N ASP A 73 13.80 8.01 49.99
CA ASP A 73 12.77 8.94 49.47
C ASP A 73 12.16 8.35 48.17
N GLY A 74 10.86 8.02 48.19
CA GLY A 74 10.12 7.50 47.04
C GLY A 74 10.17 8.41 45.80
N ARG A 75 10.41 9.73 46.03
CA ARG A 75 10.57 10.68 44.91
C ARG A 75 11.80 10.40 44.05
N ASP A 76 12.89 9.92 44.67
CA ASP A 76 14.10 9.56 43.92
C ASP A 76 13.87 8.27 43.09
N ILE A 77 13.08 7.35 43.61
CA ILE A 77 12.66 6.14 42.84
C ILE A 77 11.76 6.54 41.68
N CYS A 78 10.76 7.41 41.89
CA CYS A 78 9.92 7.95 40.84
C CYS A 78 10.74 8.58 39.72
N ARG A 79 11.73 9.40 40.06
CA ARG A 79 12.63 10.04 39.10
C ARG A 79 13.40 8.97 38.27
N LYS A 80 14.00 8.00 38.93
CA LYS A 80 14.73 6.90 38.24
C LYS A 80 13.87 6.14 37.26
N VAL A 81 12.64 5.77 37.65
CA VAL A 81 11.69 5.06 36.76
C VAL A 81 11.29 5.94 35.58
N LYS A 82 11.11 7.26 35.79
CA LYS A 82 10.68 8.21 34.72
C LYS A 82 11.82 8.63 33.78
N GLU A 83 13.07 8.52 34.21
CA GLU A 83 14.26 8.75 33.39
C GLU A 83 14.63 7.53 32.52
N ASP A 84 14.18 6.34 32.87
CA ASP A 84 14.44 5.11 32.12
C ASP A 84 13.55 5.03 30.87
N GLU A 85 14.13 4.70 29.70
CA GLU A 85 13.42 4.69 28.41
C GLU A 85 12.32 3.62 28.33
N GLU A 86 12.47 2.49 29.00
CA GLU A 86 11.51 1.39 28.98
C GLU A 86 10.42 1.57 30.05
N MET A 87 10.79 2.06 31.25
CA MET A 87 9.90 2.17 32.40
C MET A 87 9.15 3.49 32.50
N ARG A 88 9.60 4.57 31.86
CA ARG A 88 9.01 5.93 31.99
C ARG A 88 7.52 6.04 31.74
N PHE A 89 6.97 5.08 30.99
CA PHE A 89 5.54 5.04 30.63
C PHE A 89 4.70 4.22 31.61
N ILE A 90 5.30 3.62 32.66
CA ILE A 90 4.56 3.01 33.75
C ILE A 90 3.99 4.17 34.60
N PRO A 91 2.66 4.26 34.76
CA PRO A 91 2.09 5.30 35.61
C PRO A 91 2.43 5.07 37.08
N ILE A 92 2.69 6.17 37.81
CA ILE A 92 3.06 6.17 39.23
C ILE A 92 2.08 7.02 39.98
N ILE A 93 1.38 6.47 40.98
CA ILE A 93 0.59 7.18 41.97
C ILE A 93 1.41 7.29 43.26
N MET A 94 1.77 8.49 43.67
CA MET A 94 2.50 8.72 44.92
C MET A 94 1.55 8.68 46.13
N LEU A 95 1.87 7.90 47.15
CA LEU A 95 1.15 7.88 48.41
C LEU A 95 1.85 8.88 49.37
N THR A 96 1.10 9.76 50.02
CA THR A 96 1.67 10.83 50.84
C THR A 96 0.87 11.09 52.10
N VAL A 97 1.56 11.31 53.23
CA VAL A 97 0.94 11.72 54.50
C VAL A 97 0.75 13.26 54.56
N ARG A 98 1.50 13.99 53.69
CA ARG A 98 1.49 15.46 53.71
C ARG A 98 0.47 16.04 52.73
N SER A 99 -0.44 16.84 53.28
CA SER A 99 -1.51 17.48 52.52
C SER A 99 -1.16 18.89 51.98
N SER A 100 0.11 19.35 52.14
CA SER A 100 0.47 20.69 51.70
C SER A 100 0.46 20.81 50.16
N LEU A 101 -0.05 21.92 49.65
CA LEU A 101 -0.11 22.19 48.20
C LEU A 101 1.28 22.13 47.54
N ARG A 102 2.33 22.51 48.28
CA ARG A 102 3.73 22.48 47.80
C ARG A 102 4.25 21.04 47.61
N ASP A 103 3.93 20.11 48.51
CA ASP A 103 4.37 18.72 48.39
C ASP A 103 3.70 18.03 47.19
N LYS A 104 2.43 18.36 46.93
CA LYS A 104 1.69 17.90 45.77
C LYS A 104 2.30 18.39 44.45
N ILE A 105 2.60 19.66 44.36
CA ILE A 105 3.23 20.28 43.17
C ILE A 105 4.65 19.71 42.97
N ASN A 106 5.42 19.51 44.04
CA ASN A 106 6.76 18.92 43.95
C ASN A 106 6.74 17.49 43.45
N SER A 107 5.78 16.67 43.87
CA SER A 107 5.64 15.27 43.40
C SER A 107 5.28 15.18 41.90
N LEU A 108 4.42 16.08 41.41
CA LEU A 108 4.08 16.13 39.97
C LEU A 108 5.24 16.66 39.13
N ASN A 109 6.02 17.62 39.64
CA ASN A 109 7.21 18.15 38.95
C ASN A 109 8.34 17.11 38.78
N ILE A 110 8.37 16.05 39.58
CA ILE A 110 9.33 14.96 39.53
C ILE A 110 8.93 13.91 38.47
N GLY A 111 7.71 13.99 37.93
CA GLY A 111 7.21 13.12 36.90
C GLY A 111 6.18 12.08 37.35
N ALA A 112 5.73 12.12 38.60
CA ALA A 112 4.61 11.30 39.07
C ALA A 112 3.32 11.68 38.30
N ASP A 113 2.51 10.68 37.94
CA ASP A 113 1.29 10.88 37.15
C ASP A 113 0.10 11.33 38.03
N ASP A 114 0.08 10.89 39.30
CA ASP A 114 -0.91 11.33 40.29
C ASP A 114 -0.38 11.15 41.72
N TYR A 115 -1.15 11.60 42.71
CA TYR A 115 -0.89 11.41 44.14
C TYR A 115 -2.17 11.06 44.91
N LEU A 116 -2.02 10.38 46.05
CA LEU A 116 -3.10 10.02 46.94
C LEU A 116 -2.66 10.31 48.40
N THR A 117 -3.46 11.07 49.16
CA THR A 117 -3.13 11.47 50.50
C THR A 117 -3.62 10.48 51.55
N LYS A 118 -2.72 9.95 52.38
CA LYS A 118 -3.07 9.10 53.56
C LYS A 118 -3.63 9.93 54.71
N PRO A 119 -4.73 9.56 55.39
CA PRO A 119 -5.57 8.40 55.04
C PRO A 119 -6.47 8.71 53.83
N PHE A 120 -6.68 7.74 52.97
CA PHE A 120 -7.54 7.85 51.78
C PHE A 120 -8.78 6.94 51.90
N ILE A 121 -9.78 7.23 51.13
CA ILE A 121 -10.95 6.37 50.98
C ILE A 121 -10.75 5.38 49.82
N ASN A 122 -11.31 4.16 49.98
CA ASN A 122 -11.11 3.09 49.00
C ASN A 122 -11.56 3.48 47.60
N GLU A 123 -12.70 4.17 47.48
CA GLU A 123 -13.27 4.65 46.22
C GLU A 123 -12.32 5.63 45.48
N GLU A 124 -11.56 6.47 46.22
CA GLU A 124 -10.60 7.39 45.64
C GLU A 124 -9.42 6.64 45.04
N LEU A 125 -8.85 5.68 45.79
CA LEU A 125 -7.76 4.85 45.32
C LEU A 125 -8.17 4.10 44.04
N LEU A 126 -9.31 3.39 44.06
CA LEU A 126 -9.80 2.62 42.93
C LEU A 126 -10.10 3.50 41.70
N ALA A 127 -10.66 4.69 41.91
CA ALA A 127 -10.90 5.62 40.82
C ALA A 127 -9.60 6.04 40.14
N LYS A 128 -8.58 6.41 40.94
CA LYS A 128 -7.24 6.80 40.41
C LYS A 128 -6.55 5.63 39.70
N VAL A 129 -6.57 4.44 40.27
CA VAL A 129 -6.03 3.21 39.65
C VAL A 129 -6.67 2.96 38.29
N ARG A 130 -7.99 3.00 38.20
CA ARG A 130 -8.70 2.79 36.93
C ARG A 130 -8.33 3.83 35.85
N VAL A 131 -8.19 5.09 36.23
CA VAL A 131 -7.79 6.16 35.30
C VAL A 131 -6.38 5.94 34.80
N MET A 132 -5.42 5.61 35.69
CA MET A 132 -4.03 5.39 35.31
C MET A 132 -3.83 4.15 34.45
N LEU A 133 -4.53 3.06 34.74
CA LEU A 133 -4.52 1.86 33.93
C LEU A 133 -5.08 2.12 32.52
N ARG A 134 -6.17 2.91 32.41
CA ARG A 134 -6.71 3.31 31.10
C ARG A 134 -5.71 4.14 30.28
N ILE A 135 -4.98 5.05 30.91
CA ILE A 135 -3.92 5.82 30.24
C ILE A 135 -2.81 4.89 29.73
N LYS A 136 -2.40 3.93 30.56
CA LYS A 136 -1.41 2.89 30.20
C LYS A 136 -1.88 2.08 29.00
N ASP A 137 -3.13 1.60 29.01
CA ASP A 137 -3.72 0.83 27.89
C ASP A 137 -3.68 1.59 26.57
N LEU A 138 -4.12 2.87 26.60
CA LEU A 138 -4.08 3.72 25.39
C LEU A 138 -2.66 3.94 24.87
N HIS A 139 -1.69 4.07 25.78
CA HIS A 139 -0.28 4.22 25.40
C HIS A 139 0.25 2.93 24.76
N ASP A 140 -0.04 1.78 25.33
CA ASP A 140 0.41 0.47 24.82
C ASP A 140 -0.26 0.14 23.49
N GLU A 141 -1.54 0.45 23.31
CA GLU A 141 -2.24 0.34 22.03
C GLU A 141 -1.58 1.20 20.94
N LEU A 142 -1.28 2.47 21.28
CA LEU A 142 -0.60 3.38 20.34
C LEU A 142 0.81 2.88 19.97
N LYS A 143 1.55 2.31 20.92
CA LYS A 143 2.87 1.70 20.67
C LYS A 143 2.75 0.52 19.74
N ARG A 144 1.84 -0.42 20.01
CA ARG A 144 1.56 -1.59 19.16
C ARG A 144 1.18 -1.20 17.73
N GLU A 145 0.33 -0.17 17.57
CA GLU A 145 -0.04 0.36 16.25
C GLU A 145 1.17 0.97 15.51
N LYS A 146 2.03 1.69 16.21
CA LYS A 146 3.28 2.24 15.62
C LYS A 146 4.23 1.14 15.18
N ASP A 147 4.47 0.13 16.02
CA ASP A 147 5.36 -0.99 15.72
C ASP A 147 4.83 -1.80 14.53
N LYS A 148 3.52 -2.06 14.49
CA LYS A 148 2.85 -2.70 13.35
C LYS A 148 3.01 -1.89 12.07
N ASN A 149 2.88 -0.56 12.14
CA ASN A 149 3.08 0.32 10.98
C ASN A 149 4.53 0.31 10.49
N ILE A 150 5.52 0.25 11.41
CA ILE A 150 6.94 0.12 11.06
C ILE A 150 7.19 -1.20 10.34
N LEU A 151 6.70 -2.33 10.86
CA LEU A 151 6.84 -3.64 10.24
C LEU A 151 6.19 -3.70 8.86
N LEU A 152 4.98 -3.13 8.71
CA LEU A 152 4.30 -3.02 7.43
C LEU A 152 5.08 -2.16 6.44
N SER A 153 5.62 -1.03 6.88
CA SER A 153 6.46 -0.17 6.03
C SER A 153 7.72 -0.88 5.57
N GLN A 154 8.41 -1.60 6.45
CA GLN A 154 9.59 -2.40 6.09
C GLN A 154 9.26 -3.54 5.12
N ALA A 155 8.13 -4.21 5.30
CA ALA A 155 7.66 -5.24 4.39
C ALA A 155 7.33 -4.67 3.00
N LEU A 156 6.72 -3.48 2.94
CA LEU A 156 6.46 -2.75 1.69
C LEU A 156 7.77 -2.28 1.05
N GLU A 157 8.70 -1.69 1.80
CA GLU A 157 10.03 -1.30 1.32
C GLU A 157 10.75 -2.51 0.70
N LYS A 158 10.79 -3.65 1.40
CA LYS A 158 11.39 -4.88 0.89
C LYS A 158 10.68 -5.39 -0.36
N ARG A 159 9.34 -5.27 -0.44
CA ARG A 159 8.55 -5.73 -1.60
C ARG A 159 8.75 -4.86 -2.83
N TYR A 160 8.93 -3.54 -2.67
CA TYR A 160 9.00 -2.56 -3.76
C TYR A 160 10.39 -1.94 -3.94
N SER A 161 11.41 -2.44 -3.24
CA SER A 161 12.79 -2.05 -3.51
C SER A 161 13.26 -2.50 -4.89
N PHE A 162 14.28 -1.84 -5.43
CA PHE A 162 14.87 -2.10 -6.75
C PHE A 162 15.11 -3.58 -7.09
N GLY A 163 15.50 -4.38 -6.10
CA GLY A 163 15.75 -5.81 -6.28
C GLY A 163 14.54 -6.65 -6.70
N ASN A 164 13.35 -6.10 -6.62
CA ASN A 164 12.08 -6.80 -6.92
C ASN A 164 11.42 -6.33 -8.23
N ILE A 165 11.92 -5.25 -8.86
CA ILE A 165 11.48 -4.91 -10.21
C ILE A 165 12.30 -5.76 -11.18
N LEU A 166 11.64 -6.78 -11.76
CA LEU A 166 12.27 -7.73 -12.64
C LEU A 166 12.42 -7.16 -14.05
N GLY A 167 13.66 -7.11 -14.55
CA GLY A 167 13.98 -6.73 -15.91
C GLY A 167 15.47 -6.77 -16.15
N LYS A 168 15.92 -7.50 -17.17
CA LYS A 168 17.31 -7.55 -17.63
C LYS A 168 17.53 -6.74 -18.91
N ASN A 169 16.43 -6.32 -19.53
CA ASN A 169 16.48 -5.55 -20.76
C ASN A 169 17.19 -4.20 -20.53
N ARG A 170 18.04 -3.79 -21.46
CA ARG A 170 18.84 -2.56 -21.34
C ARG A 170 17.99 -1.31 -21.06
N ARG A 171 16.84 -1.15 -21.71
CA ARG A 171 15.94 0.00 -21.47
C ARG A 171 15.38 0.00 -20.04
N MET A 172 15.13 -1.18 -19.45
CA MET A 172 14.73 -1.26 -18.05
C MET A 172 15.87 -0.91 -17.11
N GLN A 173 17.10 -1.29 -17.43
CA GLN A 173 18.27 -0.91 -16.64
C GLN A 173 18.50 0.61 -16.65
N GLU A 174 18.37 1.27 -17.81
CA GLU A 174 18.43 2.73 -17.95
C GLU A 174 17.36 3.44 -17.09
N ILE A 175 16.14 2.85 -16.99
CA ILE A 175 15.09 3.34 -16.10
C ILE A 175 15.50 3.16 -14.63
N TYR A 176 16.14 2.06 -14.25
CA TYR A 176 16.57 1.82 -12.87
C TYR A 176 17.68 2.79 -12.45
N GLU A 177 18.64 3.07 -13.34
CA GLU A 177 19.66 4.09 -13.12
C GLU A 177 19.02 5.46 -12.92
N LEU A 178 18.10 5.86 -13.81
CA LEU A 178 17.38 7.12 -13.69
C LEU A 178 16.58 7.21 -12.37
N ILE A 179 15.91 6.14 -11.93
CA ILE A 179 15.20 6.12 -10.65
C ILE A 179 16.16 6.35 -9.49
N SER A 180 17.37 5.76 -9.52
CA SER A 180 18.40 6.00 -8.51
C SER A 180 18.81 7.47 -8.43
N ASP A 181 19.03 8.10 -9.58
CA ASP A 181 19.44 9.50 -9.68
C ASP A 181 18.39 10.48 -9.17
N ILE A 182 17.10 10.19 -9.46
CA ILE A 182 15.98 11.07 -9.09
C ILE A 182 15.37 10.77 -7.72
N SER A 183 15.74 9.66 -7.09
CA SER A 183 15.10 9.19 -5.86
C SER A 183 15.14 10.26 -4.76
N ASN A 184 16.25 10.95 -4.59
CA ASN A 184 16.46 11.98 -3.57
C ASN A 184 16.05 13.40 -4.00
N THR A 185 15.34 13.56 -5.12
CA THR A 185 14.77 14.84 -5.56
C THR A 185 13.28 14.86 -5.32
N ASP A 186 12.70 16.06 -5.11
CA ASP A 186 11.25 16.25 -5.02
C ASP A 186 10.62 16.60 -6.37
N SER A 187 11.38 16.50 -7.45
CA SER A 187 10.94 16.82 -8.80
C SER A 187 9.76 15.93 -9.23
N THR A 188 8.80 16.55 -9.91
CA THR A 188 7.66 15.85 -10.49
C THR A 188 8.13 14.87 -11.57
N THR A 189 7.61 13.65 -11.53
CA THR A 189 7.99 12.58 -12.47
C THR A 189 6.76 12.14 -13.27
N LEU A 190 6.87 12.10 -14.59
CA LEU A 190 5.81 11.60 -15.47
C LEU A 190 6.21 10.25 -16.07
N ILE A 191 5.47 9.20 -15.71
CA ILE A 191 5.68 7.85 -16.20
C ILE A 191 4.72 7.56 -17.34
N GLN A 192 5.24 7.35 -18.54
CA GLN A 192 4.46 7.05 -19.73
C GLN A 192 4.69 5.60 -20.19
N GLY A 193 3.63 4.94 -20.62
CA GLY A 193 3.71 3.57 -21.14
C GLY A 193 2.34 2.92 -21.23
N GLU A 194 2.24 1.88 -22.03
CA GLU A 194 0.99 1.15 -22.25
C GLU A 194 0.41 0.59 -20.94
N SER A 195 -0.88 0.26 -20.97
CA SER A 195 -1.53 -0.39 -19.83
C SER A 195 -0.83 -1.73 -19.50
N GLY A 196 -0.66 -2.02 -18.21
CA GLY A 196 -0.06 -3.27 -17.76
C GLY A 196 1.47 -3.37 -17.88
N THR A 197 2.19 -2.28 -18.20
CA THR A 197 3.66 -2.27 -18.30
C THR A 197 4.37 -2.21 -16.95
N GLY A 198 3.67 -1.88 -15.84
CA GLY A 198 4.22 -1.80 -14.50
C GLY A 198 4.50 -0.38 -14.00
N LYS A 199 3.84 0.65 -14.54
CA LYS A 199 4.00 2.07 -14.15
C LYS A 199 3.90 2.30 -12.64
N GLU A 200 2.93 1.66 -11.97
CA GLU A 200 2.78 1.76 -10.51
C GLU A 200 3.99 1.19 -9.75
N LEU A 201 4.56 0.07 -10.21
CA LEU A 201 5.76 -0.51 -9.58
C LEU A 201 6.96 0.45 -9.66
N ILE A 202 7.10 1.16 -10.78
CA ILE A 202 8.12 2.19 -10.95
C ILE A 202 7.88 3.36 -10.00
N ALA A 203 6.64 3.85 -9.89
CA ALA A 203 6.29 4.92 -8.95
C ALA A 203 6.60 4.52 -7.49
N ARG A 204 6.27 3.29 -7.10
CA ARG A 204 6.62 2.75 -5.77
C ARG A 204 8.13 2.65 -5.57
N ALA A 205 8.88 2.18 -6.58
CA ALA A 205 10.33 2.12 -6.50
C ALA A 205 10.95 3.51 -6.28
N ILE A 206 10.49 4.54 -7.00
CA ILE A 206 10.93 5.93 -6.79
C ILE A 206 10.67 6.37 -5.35
N HIS A 207 9.49 6.10 -4.80
CA HIS A 207 9.15 6.47 -3.43
C HIS A 207 10.00 5.72 -2.40
N PHE A 208 10.04 4.39 -2.46
CA PHE A 208 10.77 3.57 -1.47
C PHE A 208 12.30 3.70 -1.55
N SER A 209 12.83 4.22 -2.64
CA SER A 209 14.25 4.56 -2.78
C SER A 209 14.57 6.00 -2.36
N SER A 210 13.57 6.80 -1.93
CA SER A 210 13.74 8.22 -1.61
C SER A 210 13.89 8.48 -0.11
N HIS A 211 14.25 9.72 0.24
CA HIS A 211 14.22 10.19 1.63
C HIS A 211 12.81 10.20 2.23
N ARG A 212 11.74 10.10 1.40
CA ARG A 212 10.33 10.01 1.83
C ARG A 212 9.84 8.56 2.00
N LYS A 213 10.70 7.54 1.94
CA LYS A 213 10.33 6.11 2.00
C LYS A 213 9.51 5.69 3.21
N ALA A 214 9.70 6.35 4.37
CA ALA A 214 8.94 6.12 5.60
C ALA A 214 7.68 6.99 5.72
N LYS A 215 7.40 7.83 4.70
CA LYS A 215 6.25 8.73 4.66
C LYS A 215 5.11 8.14 3.84
N PRO A 216 3.89 8.70 3.87
CA PRO A 216 2.77 8.18 3.10
C PRO A 216 3.04 8.08 1.59
N PHE A 217 2.63 6.96 0.97
CA PHE A 217 2.52 6.81 -0.48
C PHE A 217 1.05 6.64 -0.83
N ILE A 218 0.44 7.70 -1.34
CA ILE A 218 -0.99 7.74 -1.61
C ILE A 218 -1.25 7.56 -3.11
N VAL A 219 -2.04 6.55 -3.46
CA VAL A 219 -2.43 6.28 -4.86
C VAL A 219 -3.79 6.91 -5.15
N ALA A 220 -3.86 7.64 -6.25
CA ALA A 220 -5.10 8.18 -6.79
C ALA A 220 -5.25 7.74 -8.26
N ASN A 221 -6.18 6.83 -8.53
CA ASN A 221 -6.50 6.43 -9.90
C ASN A 221 -7.54 7.39 -10.47
N CYS A 222 -7.13 8.21 -11.44
CA CYS A 222 -7.96 9.27 -12.01
C CYS A 222 -9.08 8.73 -12.92
N SER A 223 -8.96 7.52 -13.44
CA SER A 223 -9.97 6.89 -14.30
C SER A 223 -11.08 6.17 -13.52
N ALA A 224 -10.89 5.93 -12.23
CA ALA A 224 -11.82 5.13 -11.41
C ALA A 224 -13.09 5.89 -11.01
N TYR A 225 -13.14 7.20 -11.18
CA TYR A 225 -14.19 8.06 -10.66
C TYR A 225 -14.81 8.93 -11.75
N SER A 226 -16.10 9.28 -11.60
CA SER A 226 -16.69 10.39 -12.35
C SER A 226 -16.03 11.72 -11.95
N GLN A 227 -16.10 12.73 -12.82
CA GLN A 227 -15.42 14.01 -12.62
C GLN A 227 -15.61 14.61 -11.21
N ASN A 228 -16.86 14.80 -10.78
CA ASN A 228 -17.16 15.40 -9.46
C ASN A 228 -16.66 14.56 -8.29
N LEU A 229 -16.68 13.23 -8.44
CA LEU A 229 -16.16 12.32 -7.43
C LEU A 229 -14.62 12.35 -7.39
N LEU A 230 -13.96 12.49 -8.53
CA LEU A 230 -12.50 12.61 -8.60
C LEU A 230 -12.01 13.87 -7.88
N GLU A 231 -12.65 15.02 -8.08
CA GLU A 231 -12.33 16.27 -7.36
C GLU A 231 -12.47 16.10 -5.85
N SER A 232 -13.57 15.50 -5.42
CA SER A 232 -13.81 15.18 -4.02
C SER A 232 -12.80 14.16 -3.44
N GLU A 233 -12.34 13.19 -4.24
CA GLU A 233 -11.29 12.25 -3.81
C GLU A 233 -9.93 12.94 -3.68
N LEU A 234 -9.55 13.75 -4.68
CA LEU A 234 -8.23 14.40 -4.71
C LEU A 234 -8.11 15.50 -3.64
N PHE A 235 -9.08 16.40 -3.60
CA PHE A 235 -9.01 17.64 -2.79
C PHE A 235 -9.83 17.58 -1.51
N GLY A 236 -10.69 16.55 -1.34
CA GLY A 236 -11.65 16.50 -0.23
C GLY A 236 -12.86 17.38 -0.46
N HIS A 237 -13.80 17.35 0.49
CA HIS A 237 -14.99 18.21 0.44
C HIS A 237 -15.48 18.60 1.83
N GLU A 238 -16.11 19.76 1.92
CA GLU A 238 -16.82 20.20 3.10
C GLU A 238 -18.25 19.63 3.13
N LYS A 239 -18.82 19.54 4.34
CA LYS A 239 -20.21 19.09 4.52
C LYS A 239 -21.17 20.02 3.74
N GLY A 240 -22.03 19.43 2.92
CA GLY A 240 -23.06 20.17 2.14
C GLY A 240 -22.57 20.70 0.79
N SER A 241 -21.35 20.46 0.36
CA SER A 241 -20.78 20.95 -0.89
C SER A 241 -21.49 20.42 -2.15
N PHE A 242 -22.11 19.24 -2.07
CA PHE A 242 -22.93 18.65 -3.14
C PHE A 242 -23.97 17.69 -2.57
N THR A 243 -24.92 17.24 -3.38
CA THR A 243 -25.93 16.26 -2.99
C THR A 243 -25.28 14.93 -2.60
N GLY A 244 -25.30 14.58 -1.31
CA GLY A 244 -24.62 13.40 -0.75
C GLY A 244 -23.40 13.70 0.13
N ALA A 245 -22.94 14.97 0.22
CA ALA A 245 -21.87 15.39 1.14
C ALA A 245 -22.37 15.52 2.58
N ILE A 246 -22.69 14.39 3.22
CA ILE A 246 -23.26 14.35 4.57
C ILE A 246 -22.25 14.77 5.65
N ARG A 247 -20.95 14.51 5.41
CA ARG A 247 -19.84 14.84 6.33
C ARG A 247 -18.66 15.40 5.54
N ARG A 248 -17.75 16.11 6.21
CA ARG A 248 -16.45 16.50 5.68
C ARG A 248 -15.63 15.26 5.33
N LYS A 249 -14.89 15.32 4.21
CA LYS A 249 -13.96 14.28 3.76
C LYS A 249 -12.57 14.87 3.50
N ILE A 250 -11.56 14.21 4.04
CA ILE A 250 -10.14 14.51 3.78
C ILE A 250 -9.76 14.02 2.38
N GLY A 251 -9.06 14.85 1.59
CA GLY A 251 -8.62 14.54 0.24
C GLY A 251 -7.31 13.76 0.19
N ARG A 252 -7.00 13.17 -0.99
CA ARG A 252 -5.76 12.42 -1.21
C ARG A 252 -4.52 13.29 -1.07
N PHE A 253 -4.57 14.57 -1.45
CA PHE A 253 -3.45 15.50 -1.27
C PHE A 253 -3.16 15.79 0.22
N GLU A 254 -4.19 15.93 1.05
CA GLU A 254 -4.02 16.06 2.49
C GLU A 254 -3.38 14.80 3.11
N LEU A 255 -3.88 13.61 2.72
CA LEU A 255 -3.35 12.32 3.19
C LEU A 255 -1.91 12.08 2.76
N ALA A 256 -1.48 12.67 1.64
CA ALA A 256 -0.13 12.56 1.11
C ALA A 256 0.85 13.57 1.71
N HIS A 257 0.41 14.46 2.60
CA HIS A 257 1.26 15.51 3.19
C HIS A 257 2.53 14.94 3.84
N GLY A 258 3.68 15.52 3.52
CA GLY A 258 5.01 15.06 3.90
C GLY A 258 5.51 13.85 3.12
N GLY A 259 4.69 13.25 2.24
CA GLY A 259 4.96 12.01 1.51
C GLY A 259 4.95 12.16 -0.02
N THR A 260 4.37 11.17 -0.69
CA THR A 260 4.28 11.12 -2.15
C THR A 260 2.85 10.79 -2.59
N ILE A 261 2.34 11.50 -3.58
CA ILE A 261 1.10 11.14 -4.27
C ILE A 261 1.42 10.55 -5.64
N PHE A 262 0.80 9.43 -5.96
CA PHE A 262 0.85 8.81 -7.29
C PHE A 262 -0.50 8.99 -7.99
N LEU A 263 -0.48 9.77 -9.07
CA LEU A 263 -1.65 10.08 -9.92
C LEU A 263 -1.64 9.12 -11.12
N ASP A 264 -2.37 8.01 -11.03
CA ASP A 264 -2.45 7.06 -12.14
C ASP A 264 -3.51 7.49 -13.16
N GLU A 265 -3.23 7.24 -14.44
CA GLU A 265 -4.05 7.61 -15.60
C GLU A 265 -4.42 9.10 -15.63
N ILE A 266 -3.40 9.97 -15.41
CA ILE A 266 -3.57 11.45 -15.38
C ILE A 266 -4.15 12.02 -16.68
N GLY A 267 -4.00 11.34 -17.81
CA GLY A 267 -4.56 11.71 -19.10
C GLY A 267 -6.09 11.58 -19.20
N GLU A 268 -6.76 11.03 -18.16
CA GLU A 268 -8.23 10.91 -18.07
C GLU A 268 -8.89 12.07 -17.31
N VAL A 269 -8.09 12.96 -16.72
CA VAL A 269 -8.59 14.06 -15.89
C VAL A 269 -9.27 15.12 -16.73
N SER A 270 -10.46 15.57 -16.29
CA SER A 270 -11.25 16.61 -16.98
C SER A 270 -10.56 17.98 -16.93
N PRO A 271 -10.82 18.86 -17.91
CA PRO A 271 -10.21 20.20 -17.97
C PRO A 271 -10.40 21.05 -16.69
N PRO A 272 -11.58 21.06 -16.01
CA PRO A 272 -11.71 21.77 -14.73
C PRO A 272 -10.77 21.22 -13.64
N THR A 273 -10.69 19.91 -13.48
CA THR A 273 -9.82 19.27 -12.49
C THR A 273 -8.34 19.50 -12.82
N GLN A 274 -7.96 19.61 -14.11
CA GLN A 274 -6.60 19.97 -14.52
C GLN A 274 -6.18 21.36 -14.00
N ILE A 275 -7.09 22.32 -13.91
CA ILE A 275 -6.81 23.67 -13.34
C ILE A 275 -6.51 23.57 -11.85
N LEU A 276 -7.28 22.77 -11.12
CA LEU A 276 -7.06 22.56 -9.69
C LEU A 276 -5.71 21.85 -9.43
N LEU A 277 -5.40 20.83 -10.23
CA LEU A 277 -4.10 20.14 -10.15
C LEU A 277 -2.92 21.08 -10.44
N LEU A 278 -3.06 21.96 -11.43
CA LEU A 278 -2.01 22.93 -11.77
C LEU A 278 -1.72 23.85 -10.58
N ARG A 279 -2.74 24.35 -9.87
CA ARG A 279 -2.57 25.17 -8.66
C ARG A 279 -1.78 24.43 -7.59
N VAL A 280 -2.15 23.16 -7.30
CA VAL A 280 -1.40 22.36 -6.29
C VAL A 280 0.05 22.16 -6.71
N LEU A 281 0.30 21.90 -7.99
CA LEU A 281 1.67 21.70 -8.50
C LEU A 281 2.53 22.98 -8.51
N GLN A 282 1.91 24.16 -8.60
CA GLN A 282 2.61 25.45 -8.63
C GLN A 282 2.78 26.04 -7.25
N ASP A 283 1.66 26.13 -6.50
CA ASP A 283 1.56 26.92 -5.29
C ASP A 283 1.64 26.05 -4.02
N HIS A 284 1.58 24.70 -4.17
CA HIS A 284 1.47 23.74 -3.05
C HIS A 284 0.25 23.98 -2.16
N ARG A 285 -0.80 24.58 -2.71
CA ARG A 285 -2.01 24.99 -2.00
C ARG A 285 -3.26 24.58 -2.78
N PHE A 286 -4.32 24.30 -2.06
CA PHE A 286 -5.64 24.05 -2.61
C PHE A 286 -6.74 24.29 -1.58
N GLU A 287 -7.98 24.25 -2.02
CA GLU A 287 -9.19 24.35 -1.20
C GLU A 287 -10.01 23.08 -1.38
N ARG A 288 -10.70 22.64 -0.32
CA ARG A 288 -11.66 21.55 -0.43
C ARG A 288 -12.85 21.96 -1.29
N VAL A 289 -13.50 21.01 -1.95
CA VAL A 289 -14.71 21.28 -2.73
C VAL A 289 -15.78 21.89 -1.81
N GLY A 290 -16.23 23.10 -2.13
CA GLY A 290 -17.19 23.87 -1.32
C GLY A 290 -16.62 24.48 -0.05
N GLY A 291 -15.30 24.48 0.13
CA GLY A 291 -14.62 25.15 1.24
C GLY A 291 -13.94 26.45 0.81
N GLU A 292 -13.67 27.33 1.77
CA GLU A 292 -12.93 28.59 1.58
C GLU A 292 -11.54 28.55 2.24
N GLU A 293 -11.27 27.49 3.01
CA GLU A 293 -9.99 27.30 3.71
C GLU A 293 -8.91 26.85 2.75
N THR A 294 -7.86 27.65 2.59
CA THR A 294 -6.68 27.29 1.80
C THR A 294 -5.77 26.38 2.60
N LEU A 295 -5.50 25.19 2.09
CA LEU A 295 -4.63 24.18 2.69
C LEU A 295 -3.28 24.17 1.97
N GLU A 296 -2.20 24.14 2.73
CA GLU A 296 -0.84 24.01 2.22
C GLU A 296 -0.35 22.58 2.40
N VAL A 297 0.26 22.00 1.34
CA VAL A 297 0.75 20.62 1.34
C VAL A 297 2.18 20.54 0.79
N ASP A 298 3.01 19.79 1.50
CA ASP A 298 4.32 19.35 0.99
C ASP A 298 4.18 17.92 0.45
N VAL A 299 4.10 17.78 -0.87
CA VAL A 299 3.86 16.49 -1.52
C VAL A 299 4.73 16.34 -2.77
N ARG A 300 5.49 15.23 -2.84
CA ARG A 300 6.13 14.82 -4.07
C ARG A 300 5.09 14.21 -5.02
N VAL A 301 5.04 14.66 -6.27
CA VAL A 301 4.06 14.19 -7.26
C VAL A 301 4.72 13.27 -8.27
N ILE A 302 4.15 12.07 -8.44
CA ILE A 302 4.47 11.13 -9.51
C ILE A 302 3.19 10.90 -10.30
N ALA A 303 3.19 11.17 -11.60
CA ALA A 303 2.04 10.96 -12.46
C ALA A 303 2.31 9.84 -13.47
N ALA A 304 1.26 9.09 -13.85
CA ALA A 304 1.35 8.06 -14.87
C ALA A 304 0.21 8.16 -15.88
N THR A 305 0.49 7.77 -17.11
CA THR A 305 -0.52 7.70 -18.17
C THR A 305 -0.17 6.69 -19.24
N ASN A 306 -1.17 6.13 -19.88
CA ASN A 306 -1.06 5.33 -21.10
C ASN A 306 -1.34 6.16 -22.37
N LYS A 307 -1.84 7.40 -22.24
CA LYS A 307 -2.15 8.29 -23.34
C LYS A 307 -0.91 9.07 -23.82
N ASN A 308 -0.90 9.39 -25.09
CA ASN A 308 0.05 10.37 -25.65
C ASN A 308 -0.44 11.79 -25.33
N LEU A 309 0.06 12.38 -24.24
CA LEU A 309 -0.37 13.71 -23.79
C LEU A 309 -0.11 14.81 -24.83
N MET A 310 0.93 14.66 -25.68
CA MET A 310 1.18 15.59 -26.79
C MET A 310 0.03 15.59 -27.82
N GLU A 311 -0.56 14.44 -28.09
CA GLU A 311 -1.75 14.34 -28.95
C GLU A 311 -2.99 14.88 -28.26
N GLU A 312 -3.16 14.61 -26.96
CA GLU A 312 -4.29 15.15 -26.18
C GLU A 312 -4.24 16.68 -26.09
N MET A 313 -3.05 17.29 -25.99
CA MET A 313 -2.87 18.74 -26.07
C MET A 313 -3.32 19.29 -27.43
N LYS A 314 -2.93 18.64 -28.55
CA LYS A 314 -3.37 19.03 -29.88
C LYS A 314 -4.90 18.95 -30.07
N LYS A 315 -5.56 18.02 -29.39
CA LYS A 315 -7.04 17.89 -29.37
C LYS A 315 -7.71 18.90 -28.42
N GLY A 316 -6.95 19.62 -27.60
CA GLY A 316 -7.49 20.54 -26.58
C GLY A 316 -8.08 19.86 -25.35
N THR A 317 -7.86 18.55 -25.16
CA THR A 317 -8.36 17.77 -24.03
C THR A 317 -7.41 17.79 -22.84
N PHE A 318 -6.15 18.14 -23.06
CA PHE A 318 -5.14 18.29 -22.01
C PHE A 318 -4.44 19.63 -22.10
N ARG A 319 -4.26 20.33 -20.97
CA ARG A 319 -3.66 21.67 -20.92
C ARG A 319 -2.14 21.60 -21.06
N GLU A 320 -1.59 22.53 -21.81
CA GLU A 320 -0.16 22.63 -22.06
C GLU A 320 0.63 23.03 -20.80
N ASP A 321 0.10 23.97 -19.99
CA ASP A 321 0.71 24.42 -18.76
C ASP A 321 0.84 23.27 -17.72
N LEU A 322 -0.17 22.44 -17.58
CA LEU A 322 -0.15 21.26 -16.73
C LEU A 322 0.85 20.22 -17.24
N TYR A 323 0.90 20.00 -18.57
CA TYR A 323 1.86 19.07 -19.16
C TYR A 323 3.30 19.42 -18.79
N TYR A 324 3.72 20.66 -18.97
CA TYR A 324 5.09 21.07 -18.64
C TYR A 324 5.39 21.01 -17.14
N ARG A 325 4.42 21.19 -16.28
CA ARG A 325 4.59 21.08 -14.84
C ARG A 325 4.68 19.62 -14.37
N LEU A 326 4.00 18.69 -15.06
CA LEU A 326 4.10 17.25 -14.81
C LEU A 326 5.36 16.62 -15.43
N ASN A 327 5.75 17.06 -16.62
CA ASN A 327 6.81 16.45 -17.42
C ASN A 327 8.19 17.04 -17.13
N VAL A 328 8.55 17.16 -15.84
CA VAL A 328 9.89 17.61 -15.42
C VAL A 328 10.90 16.49 -15.64
N ILE A 329 10.56 15.28 -15.19
CA ILE A 329 11.37 14.07 -15.39
C ILE A 329 10.49 13.02 -16.09
N PRO A 330 10.66 12.82 -17.42
CA PRO A 330 9.91 11.80 -18.15
C PRO A 330 10.56 10.41 -17.98
N ILE A 331 9.70 9.39 -17.76
CA ILE A 331 10.09 7.98 -17.78
C ILE A 331 9.20 7.25 -18.78
N PHE A 332 9.80 6.67 -19.81
CA PHE A 332 9.10 5.89 -20.83
C PHE A 332 9.29 4.39 -20.58
N VAL A 333 8.20 3.72 -20.17
CA VAL A 333 8.24 2.28 -19.89
C VAL A 333 7.98 1.50 -21.16
N PRO A 334 8.95 0.70 -21.65
CA PRO A 334 8.78 -0.05 -22.88
C PRO A 334 7.70 -1.11 -22.75
N PRO A 335 6.88 -1.34 -23.79
CA PRO A 335 5.94 -2.45 -23.82
C PRO A 335 6.68 -3.80 -23.82
N LEU A 336 6.04 -4.86 -23.35
CA LEU A 336 6.66 -6.18 -23.17
C LEU A 336 7.24 -6.75 -24.47
N ARG A 337 6.61 -6.48 -25.63
CA ARG A 337 7.12 -6.89 -26.96
C ARG A 337 8.48 -6.27 -27.33
N GLU A 338 8.88 -5.17 -26.71
CA GLU A 338 10.18 -4.50 -26.91
C GLU A 338 11.23 -4.93 -25.88
N ARG A 339 10.84 -5.76 -24.88
CA ARG A 339 11.72 -6.34 -23.85
C ARG A 339 11.49 -7.83 -23.68
N ARG A 340 11.48 -8.56 -24.81
CA ARG A 340 11.20 -10.01 -24.84
C ARG A 340 12.14 -10.81 -23.95
N ASP A 341 13.38 -10.34 -23.74
CA ASP A 341 14.37 -10.94 -22.86
C ASP A 341 13.90 -11.01 -21.40
N ASP A 342 12.92 -10.20 -21.00
CA ASP A 342 12.36 -10.20 -19.66
C ASP A 342 11.26 -11.25 -19.48
N ILE A 343 10.66 -11.76 -20.57
CA ILE A 343 9.51 -12.71 -20.51
C ILE A 343 9.86 -13.96 -19.71
N PRO A 344 10.98 -14.66 -19.94
CA PRO A 344 11.31 -15.86 -19.17
C PRO A 344 11.47 -15.59 -17.66
N LEU A 345 12.07 -14.45 -17.33
CA LEU A 345 12.27 -14.03 -15.94
C LEU A 345 10.94 -13.72 -15.25
N LEU A 346 10.07 -12.95 -15.91
CA LEU A 346 8.74 -12.61 -15.43
C LEU A 346 7.85 -13.84 -15.27
N ALA A 347 7.83 -14.73 -16.28
CA ALA A 347 7.06 -15.96 -16.25
C ALA A 347 7.49 -16.87 -15.09
N SER A 348 8.79 -17.04 -14.88
CA SER A 348 9.33 -17.82 -13.76
C SER A 348 8.96 -17.21 -12.41
N HIS A 349 9.03 -15.88 -12.27
CA HIS A 349 8.64 -15.17 -11.07
C HIS A 349 7.15 -15.35 -10.74
N PHE A 350 6.26 -15.17 -11.72
CA PHE A 350 4.84 -15.36 -11.52
C PHE A 350 4.51 -16.81 -11.13
N LEU A 351 5.17 -17.78 -11.77
CA LEU A 351 4.99 -19.17 -11.39
C LEU A 351 5.38 -19.44 -9.93
N GLN A 352 6.51 -18.92 -9.48
CA GLN A 352 6.94 -19.02 -8.08
C GLN A 352 5.95 -18.35 -7.12
N LYS A 353 5.48 -17.13 -7.46
CA LYS A 353 4.48 -16.39 -6.69
C LYS A 353 3.21 -17.22 -6.50
N PHE A 354 2.64 -17.77 -7.57
CA PHE A 354 1.41 -18.55 -7.50
C PHE A 354 1.58 -19.90 -6.80
N ARG A 355 2.76 -20.50 -6.89
CA ARG A 355 3.10 -21.70 -6.10
C ARG A 355 2.99 -21.44 -4.61
N HIS A 356 3.56 -20.33 -4.12
CA HIS A 356 3.49 -19.95 -2.71
C HIS A 356 2.07 -19.59 -2.25
N GLU A 357 1.34 -18.82 -3.06
CA GLU A 357 0.02 -18.30 -2.69
C GLU A 357 -1.08 -19.37 -2.74
N LYS A 358 -1.00 -20.34 -3.67
CA LYS A 358 -2.09 -21.29 -3.95
C LYS A 358 -1.75 -22.76 -3.62
N GLY A 359 -0.57 -23.05 -3.08
CA GLY A 359 -0.16 -24.41 -2.68
C GLY A 359 -0.10 -25.40 -3.85
N LYS A 360 0.08 -24.95 -5.09
CA LYS A 360 0.16 -25.79 -6.29
C LYS A 360 1.59 -26.30 -6.47
N GLU A 361 1.72 -27.58 -6.86
CA GLU A 361 3.02 -28.24 -7.08
C GLU A 361 3.67 -27.92 -8.43
N VAL A 362 3.13 -26.97 -9.21
CA VAL A 362 3.68 -26.63 -10.53
C VAL A 362 5.01 -25.89 -10.34
N THR A 363 6.10 -26.47 -10.86
CA THR A 363 7.46 -26.00 -10.63
C THR A 363 8.15 -25.46 -11.87
N SER A 364 7.65 -25.78 -13.07
CA SER A 364 8.34 -25.44 -14.32
C SER A 364 7.39 -25.13 -15.48
N ILE A 365 7.93 -24.45 -16.49
CA ILE A 365 7.28 -24.12 -17.75
C ILE A 365 7.96 -24.96 -18.84
N SER A 366 7.19 -25.59 -19.75
CA SER A 366 7.80 -26.36 -20.84
C SER A 366 8.46 -25.45 -21.87
N PRO A 367 9.50 -25.94 -22.60
CA PRO A 367 10.16 -25.15 -23.66
C PRO A 367 9.17 -24.70 -24.74
N GLU A 368 8.21 -25.55 -25.11
CA GLU A 368 7.21 -25.24 -26.11
C GLU A 368 6.28 -24.10 -25.66
N VAL A 369 5.93 -24.06 -24.36
CA VAL A 369 5.17 -22.94 -23.76
C VAL A 369 6.01 -21.67 -23.79
N MET A 370 7.29 -21.76 -23.44
CA MET A 370 8.17 -20.59 -23.44
C MET A 370 8.30 -20.00 -24.86
N GLU A 371 8.38 -20.81 -25.90
CA GLU A 371 8.39 -20.34 -27.29
C GLU A 371 7.08 -19.60 -27.62
N ILE A 372 5.93 -20.13 -27.21
CA ILE A 372 4.64 -19.47 -27.41
C ILE A 372 4.60 -18.10 -26.70
N LEU A 373 5.10 -18.05 -25.46
CA LEU A 373 5.14 -16.81 -24.69
C LEU A 373 6.07 -15.76 -25.32
N LEU A 374 7.21 -16.18 -25.91
CA LEU A 374 8.17 -15.29 -26.57
C LEU A 374 7.65 -14.75 -27.92
N ASP A 375 6.83 -15.53 -28.64
CA ASP A 375 6.28 -15.16 -29.96
C ASP A 375 5.05 -14.22 -29.85
N HIS A 376 4.39 -14.19 -28.71
CA HIS A 376 3.18 -13.38 -28.51
C HIS A 376 3.49 -11.87 -28.38
N SER A 377 2.57 -11.01 -28.85
CA SER A 377 2.75 -9.55 -28.89
C SER A 377 2.43 -8.82 -27.59
N TRP A 378 1.74 -9.48 -26.66
CA TRP A 378 1.39 -8.98 -25.31
C TRP A 378 0.71 -7.62 -25.31
N PRO A 379 -0.48 -7.44 -25.92
CA PRO A 379 -1.20 -6.16 -25.90
C PRO A 379 -1.55 -5.69 -24.47
N GLY A 380 -1.77 -6.62 -23.52
CA GLY A 380 -1.97 -6.32 -22.10
C GLY A 380 -0.67 -6.35 -21.29
N ASN A 381 0.50 -6.43 -21.96
CA ASN A 381 1.83 -6.36 -21.35
C ASN A 381 2.05 -7.36 -20.21
N VAL A 382 2.67 -6.93 -19.11
CA VAL A 382 3.01 -7.77 -17.95
C VAL A 382 1.77 -8.28 -17.24
N ARG A 383 0.69 -7.47 -17.18
CA ARG A 383 -0.58 -7.88 -16.57
C ARG A 383 -1.22 -9.06 -17.32
N GLU A 384 -1.16 -9.07 -18.66
CA GLU A 384 -1.64 -10.17 -19.46
C GLU A 384 -0.79 -11.43 -19.25
N LEU A 385 0.55 -11.28 -19.24
CA LEU A 385 1.46 -12.38 -18.97
C LEU A 385 1.20 -13.00 -17.58
N GLU A 386 1.04 -12.17 -16.54
CA GLU A 386 0.71 -12.62 -15.18
C GLU A 386 -0.58 -13.44 -15.17
N ASN A 387 -1.65 -12.94 -15.79
CA ASN A 387 -2.94 -13.65 -15.89
C ASN A 387 -2.82 -14.98 -16.64
N VAL A 388 -2.03 -15.03 -17.70
CA VAL A 388 -1.79 -16.27 -18.48
C VAL A 388 -1.05 -17.31 -17.65
N ILE A 389 -0.01 -16.93 -16.95
CA ILE A 389 0.74 -17.85 -16.07
C ILE A 389 -0.13 -18.30 -14.90
N GLU A 390 -0.93 -17.41 -14.32
CA GLU A 390 -1.89 -17.77 -13.26
C GLU A 390 -2.90 -18.81 -13.77
N HIS A 391 -3.54 -18.55 -14.92
CA HIS A 391 -4.48 -19.47 -15.54
C HIS A 391 -3.83 -20.83 -15.78
N ALA A 392 -2.65 -20.84 -16.41
CA ALA A 392 -1.93 -22.08 -16.73
C ALA A 392 -1.55 -22.86 -15.47
N ALA A 393 -1.09 -22.18 -14.41
CA ALA A 393 -0.78 -22.81 -13.13
C ALA A 393 -2.00 -23.42 -12.43
N ILE A 394 -3.19 -22.80 -12.58
CA ILE A 394 -4.45 -23.33 -12.03
C ILE A 394 -4.91 -24.59 -12.78
N ILE A 395 -4.81 -24.58 -14.12
CA ILE A 395 -5.30 -25.67 -15.00
C ILE A 395 -4.32 -26.85 -15.02
N ALA A 396 -3.02 -26.61 -14.87
CA ALA A 396 -2.00 -27.65 -14.91
C ALA A 396 -2.29 -28.76 -13.89
N LYS A 397 -2.26 -30.01 -14.39
CA LYS A 397 -2.47 -31.24 -13.59
C LYS A 397 -1.16 -31.90 -13.16
N LYS A 398 -0.04 -31.43 -13.67
CA LYS A 398 1.32 -31.92 -13.39
C LYS A 398 2.18 -30.80 -12.85
N ASP A 399 3.37 -31.12 -12.47
CA ASP A 399 4.41 -30.22 -11.99
C ASP A 399 4.96 -29.23 -13.03
N LYS A 400 4.48 -29.36 -14.30
CA LYS A 400 4.96 -28.59 -15.45
C LYS A 400 3.79 -28.04 -16.30
N ILE A 401 3.85 -26.75 -16.65
CA ILE A 401 2.92 -26.12 -17.58
C ILE A 401 3.19 -26.62 -19.01
N LEU A 402 2.16 -27.12 -19.67
CA LEU A 402 2.17 -27.61 -21.04
C LEU A 402 1.32 -26.71 -21.95
N PRO A 403 1.49 -26.75 -23.29
CA PRO A 403 0.71 -25.90 -24.21
C PRO A 403 -0.81 -25.99 -24.03
N LYS A 404 -1.35 -27.16 -23.74
CA LYS A 404 -2.79 -27.39 -23.49
C LYS A 404 -3.33 -26.67 -22.25
N ASP A 405 -2.47 -26.26 -21.33
CA ASP A 405 -2.83 -25.56 -20.10
C ASP A 405 -2.92 -24.04 -20.32
N LEU A 406 -2.45 -23.55 -21.50
CA LEU A 406 -2.57 -22.16 -21.90
C LEU A 406 -3.97 -21.80 -22.38
N PRO A 407 -4.37 -20.53 -22.26
CA PRO A 407 -5.58 -20.01 -22.89
C PRO A 407 -5.57 -20.25 -24.42
N GLN A 408 -6.72 -20.61 -24.98
CA GLN A 408 -6.83 -21.01 -26.40
C GLN A 408 -6.36 -19.91 -27.38
N TYR A 409 -6.55 -18.64 -27.04
CA TYR A 409 -6.15 -17.54 -27.92
C TYR A 409 -4.63 -17.44 -28.14
N LEU A 410 -3.81 -17.99 -27.23
CA LEU A 410 -2.36 -18.07 -27.39
C LEU A 410 -1.93 -19.24 -28.30
N LEU A 411 -2.72 -20.32 -28.34
CA LEU A 411 -2.42 -21.49 -29.13
C LEU A 411 -2.79 -21.32 -30.61
N HIS A 412 -3.78 -20.50 -30.87
CA HIS A 412 -4.19 -20.17 -32.22
C HIS A 412 -3.43 -18.91 -32.63
N LYS A 413 -2.35 -19.06 -33.43
CA LYS A 413 -1.80 -17.89 -34.11
C LYS A 413 -2.98 -17.21 -34.83
N PRO A 414 -3.30 -15.96 -34.50
CA PRO A 414 -4.25 -15.26 -35.32
C PRO A 414 -3.63 -15.23 -36.71
N LEU A 415 -4.34 -15.73 -37.69
CA LEU A 415 -3.99 -15.67 -39.11
C LEU A 415 -3.84 -14.23 -39.64
N LEU A 416 -3.72 -13.27 -38.72
CA LEU A 416 -3.70 -11.81 -38.93
C LEU A 416 -2.31 -11.21 -39.13
N ASN A 417 -1.22 -11.95 -38.93
CA ASN A 417 0.14 -11.38 -39.07
C ASN A 417 0.89 -11.79 -40.34
N GLN A 418 0.19 -12.25 -41.38
CA GLN A 418 0.77 -12.20 -42.69
C GLN A 418 0.16 -10.98 -43.42
N HIS A 419 0.92 -9.90 -43.45
CA HIS A 419 0.67 -8.70 -44.24
C HIS A 419 -0.74 -8.12 -44.09
N LEU A 420 -0.93 -7.05 -43.33
CA LEU A 420 -1.94 -6.05 -43.55
C LEU A 420 -1.67 -5.41 -44.94
N GLY A 421 -1.82 -6.22 -45.98
CA GLY A 421 -2.11 -5.79 -47.32
C GLY A 421 -3.46 -5.13 -47.35
N SER A 422 -3.81 -4.53 -48.44
CA SER A 422 -5.04 -3.77 -48.65
C SER A 422 -6.30 -4.58 -48.21
N LEU A 423 -7.42 -3.89 -48.03
CA LEU A 423 -8.75 -4.51 -47.81
C LEU A 423 -9.02 -5.69 -48.77
N GLN A 424 -8.40 -5.64 -49.94
CA GLN A 424 -8.46 -6.67 -50.97
C GLN A 424 -7.72 -7.95 -50.58
N ASP A 425 -6.63 -7.88 -49.87
CA ASP A 425 -5.87 -9.06 -49.42
C ASP A 425 -6.60 -9.77 -48.28
N TYR A 426 -7.25 -9.02 -47.37
CA TYR A 426 -8.12 -9.59 -46.35
C TYR A 426 -9.34 -10.28 -46.96
N GLU A 427 -9.99 -9.66 -47.93
CA GLU A 427 -11.12 -10.24 -48.64
C GLU A 427 -10.73 -11.53 -49.39
N ARG A 428 -9.57 -11.52 -50.07
CA ARG A 428 -9.01 -12.68 -50.72
C ARG A 428 -8.77 -13.85 -49.77
N SER A 429 -8.13 -13.61 -48.62
CA SER A 429 -7.85 -14.65 -47.63
C SER A 429 -9.12 -15.22 -47.01
N LEU A 430 -10.14 -14.40 -46.75
CA LEU A 430 -11.42 -14.82 -46.19
C LEU A 430 -12.19 -15.70 -47.20
N ILE A 431 -12.20 -15.33 -48.49
CA ILE A 431 -12.82 -16.10 -49.53
C ILE A 431 -12.11 -17.44 -49.70
N LEU A 432 -10.78 -17.46 -49.73
CA LEU A 432 -9.99 -18.69 -49.89
C LEU A 432 -10.25 -19.65 -48.73
N LYS A 433 -10.16 -19.18 -47.51
CA LYS A 433 -10.45 -19.96 -46.30
C LYS A 433 -11.86 -20.59 -46.34
N THR A 434 -12.86 -19.80 -46.71
CA THR A 434 -14.24 -20.29 -46.76
C THR A 434 -14.43 -21.31 -47.87
N LEU A 435 -13.73 -21.18 -49.01
CA LEU A 435 -13.72 -22.17 -50.07
C LEU A 435 -13.08 -23.50 -49.64
N GLU A 436 -11.97 -23.45 -48.90
CA GLU A 436 -11.31 -24.65 -48.35
C GLU A 436 -12.21 -25.34 -47.33
N GLU A 437 -12.78 -24.62 -46.37
CA GLU A 437 -13.70 -25.13 -45.34
C GLU A 437 -14.98 -25.75 -45.93
N THR A 438 -15.39 -25.31 -47.11
CA THR A 438 -16.55 -25.88 -47.84
C THR A 438 -16.18 -26.83 -48.94
N ASN A 439 -14.94 -27.36 -48.93
CA ASN A 439 -14.41 -28.26 -49.97
C ASN A 439 -14.64 -27.73 -51.41
N TRP A 440 -14.44 -26.40 -51.57
CA TRP A 440 -14.65 -25.68 -52.84
C TRP A 440 -16.11 -25.70 -53.36
N ASN A 441 -17.08 -26.02 -52.49
CA ASN A 441 -18.49 -25.91 -52.83
C ASN A 441 -18.92 -24.43 -52.82
N LYS A 442 -18.94 -23.87 -54.03
CA LYS A 442 -19.21 -22.43 -54.25
C LYS A 442 -20.60 -21.97 -53.79
N HIS A 443 -21.55 -22.91 -53.73
CA HIS A 443 -22.89 -22.59 -53.22
C HIS A 443 -22.90 -22.46 -51.68
N GLN A 444 -22.25 -23.37 -51.01
CA GLN A 444 -22.12 -23.30 -49.54
C GLN A 444 -21.22 -22.14 -49.13
N ALA A 445 -20.12 -21.89 -49.86
CA ALA A 445 -19.24 -20.75 -49.59
C ALA A 445 -19.95 -19.41 -49.76
N SER A 446 -20.76 -19.22 -50.82
CA SER A 446 -21.51 -17.96 -50.99
C SER A 446 -22.54 -17.70 -49.89
N LYS A 447 -23.25 -18.79 -49.45
CA LYS A 447 -24.17 -18.69 -48.29
C LYS A 447 -23.44 -18.29 -47.01
N ARG A 448 -22.29 -18.91 -46.73
CA ARG A 448 -21.52 -18.68 -45.51
C ARG A 448 -20.90 -17.26 -45.48
N LEU A 449 -20.47 -16.77 -46.65
CA LEU A 449 -19.96 -15.39 -46.82
C LEU A 449 -21.08 -14.36 -46.94
N ARG A 450 -22.35 -14.76 -46.96
CA ARG A 450 -23.53 -13.88 -47.13
C ARG A 450 -23.44 -12.97 -48.38
N ILE A 451 -22.88 -13.48 -49.47
CA ILE A 451 -22.80 -12.82 -50.77
C ILE A 451 -23.47 -13.61 -51.88
N ASN A 452 -23.88 -12.95 -52.96
CA ASN A 452 -24.43 -13.64 -54.08
C ASN A 452 -23.39 -14.51 -54.79
N ARG A 453 -23.85 -15.58 -55.40
CA ARG A 453 -22.98 -16.53 -56.15
C ARG A 453 -22.20 -15.81 -57.26
N SER A 454 -22.84 -14.91 -58.02
CA SER A 454 -22.19 -14.11 -59.05
C SER A 454 -21.07 -13.21 -58.49
N THR A 455 -21.31 -12.61 -57.31
CA THR A 455 -20.31 -11.81 -56.61
C THR A 455 -19.12 -12.64 -56.16
N LEU A 456 -19.35 -13.85 -55.63
CA LEU A 456 -18.27 -14.78 -55.27
C LEU A 456 -17.43 -15.17 -56.51
N TYR A 457 -18.07 -15.52 -57.63
CA TYR A 457 -17.35 -15.85 -58.85
C TYR A 457 -16.54 -14.65 -59.39
N GLY A 458 -17.09 -13.45 -59.37
CA GLY A 458 -16.36 -12.22 -59.77
C GLY A 458 -15.13 -11.98 -58.90
N LYS A 459 -15.24 -12.18 -57.60
CA LYS A 459 -14.13 -12.03 -56.63
C LYS A 459 -13.10 -13.14 -56.77
N MET A 460 -13.53 -14.38 -56.96
CA MET A 460 -12.61 -15.51 -57.24
C MET A 460 -11.77 -15.26 -58.51
N ARG A 461 -12.41 -14.74 -59.57
CA ARG A 461 -11.72 -14.42 -60.83
C ARG A 461 -10.73 -13.24 -60.64
N ARG A 462 -11.16 -12.18 -59.91
CA ARG A 462 -10.34 -11.04 -59.60
C ARG A 462 -9.11 -11.38 -58.78
N TYR A 463 -9.22 -12.32 -57.84
CA TYR A 463 -8.14 -12.75 -56.93
C TYR A 463 -7.38 -14.00 -57.41
N GLY A 464 -7.70 -14.54 -58.58
CA GLY A 464 -7.01 -15.69 -59.14
C GLY A 464 -7.17 -16.97 -58.33
N LEU A 465 -8.32 -17.14 -57.61
CA LEU A 465 -8.57 -18.30 -56.76
C LEU A 465 -9.05 -19.47 -57.60
N ILE A 466 -8.13 -20.37 -57.95
CA ILE A 466 -8.39 -21.59 -58.70
C ILE A 466 -8.09 -22.80 -57.81
N LYS A 467 -8.93 -23.83 -57.88
CA LYS A 467 -8.66 -25.10 -57.17
C LYS A 467 -7.40 -25.74 -57.76
N SER A 468 -6.33 -25.88 -56.95
CA SER A 468 -5.16 -26.69 -57.37
C SER A 468 -5.64 -28.10 -57.60
N GLN A 469 -5.48 -28.62 -58.81
CA GLN A 469 -5.64 -30.07 -59.09
C GLN A 469 -4.42 -30.75 -58.43
N ILE A 470 -4.70 -31.53 -57.38
CA ILE A 470 -3.83 -32.59 -56.89
C ILE A 470 -4.54 -33.90 -57.26
#